data_270482bd51304aec8d3e39927638ca89
#
_entry.id   270482bd51304aec8d3e39927638ca89
#
_cell.length_a   1.000
_cell.length_b   1.000
_cell.length_c   1.000
_cell.angle_alpha   90.00
_cell.angle_beta   90.00
_cell.angle_gamma   90.00
#
_symmetry.space_group_name_H-M   'P 1'
#
loop_
_entity.id
_entity.type
_entity.pdbx_description
1 polymer ?
#
loop_
_entity_poly.entity_id
_entity_poly.type
_entity_poly.pdbx_seq_one_letter_code
_entity_poly.pdbx_strand_id
1 'polypeptide(L)'
;MQTPYQTNEAGHLSIGGVDANELAQRFGTPLYAYDVGAMRQQMRDFRRVFEERHLKYAVSYASKAFATIAMYEVAAQEGMHIDVVSGGEIYTALRAKFPMADVSFNGNNKSVEELTMAIENGLGLSLIHISEPTRLRCI
;
A
#
# COMPACT_ATOMS: atom_id res chain seq x y z
N MET A 1 14.47 8.68 -13.12
CA MET A 1 13.07 8.69 -12.70
C MET A 1 12.27 9.45 -13.74
N GLN A 2 11.39 8.78 -14.44
CA GLN A 2 10.42 9.50 -15.28
C GLN A 2 9.44 10.20 -14.35
N THR A 3 9.19 11.49 -14.61
CA THR A 3 8.13 12.22 -13.91
C THR A 3 6.79 11.57 -14.24
N PRO A 4 5.94 11.26 -13.25
CA PRO A 4 4.64 10.63 -13.49
C PRO A 4 3.65 11.54 -14.24
N TYR A 5 4.03 12.78 -14.47
CA TYR A 5 3.21 13.78 -15.13
C TYR A 5 3.85 14.17 -16.46
N GLN A 6 3.12 13.96 -17.54
CA GLN A 6 3.52 14.35 -18.88
C GLN A 6 2.52 15.38 -19.39
N THR A 7 2.99 16.25 -20.28
CA THR A 7 2.12 17.16 -21.01
C THR A 7 1.88 16.54 -22.38
N ASN A 8 0.62 16.44 -22.81
CA ASN A 8 0.27 15.96 -24.14
C ASN A 8 0.51 17.03 -25.23
N GLU A 9 0.29 16.69 -26.49
CA GLU A 9 0.50 17.59 -27.62
C GLU A 9 -0.36 18.88 -27.56
N ALA A 10 -1.51 18.83 -26.87
CA ALA A 10 -2.38 19.99 -26.65
C ALA A 10 -1.92 20.87 -25.46
N GLY A 11 -0.80 20.52 -24.80
CA GLY A 11 -0.30 21.25 -23.63
C GLY A 11 -1.05 20.94 -22.33
N HIS A 12 -1.90 19.91 -22.31
CA HIS A 12 -2.64 19.52 -21.12
C HIS A 12 -1.88 18.45 -20.32
N LEU A 13 -2.10 18.44 -19.00
CA LEU A 13 -1.59 17.38 -18.12
C LEU A 13 -2.15 16.01 -18.57
N SER A 14 -1.27 15.02 -18.71
CA SER A 14 -1.63 13.63 -18.97
C SER A 14 -1.30 12.76 -17.76
N ILE A 15 -2.27 11.97 -17.30
CA ILE A 15 -2.15 11.03 -16.19
C ILE A 15 -2.36 9.62 -16.74
N GLY A 16 -1.32 8.78 -16.70
CA GLY A 16 -1.40 7.44 -17.27
C GLY A 16 -1.77 7.40 -18.75
N GLY A 17 -1.40 8.43 -19.52
CA GLY A 17 -1.72 8.56 -20.94
C GLY A 17 -3.10 9.16 -21.25
N VAL A 18 -3.89 9.51 -20.23
CA VAL A 18 -5.22 10.12 -20.38
C VAL A 18 -5.15 11.62 -20.08
N ASP A 19 -5.80 12.43 -20.91
CA ASP A 19 -5.89 13.89 -20.73
C ASP A 19 -6.67 14.23 -19.44
N ALA A 20 -6.10 15.07 -18.59
CA ALA A 20 -6.72 15.46 -17.32
C ALA A 20 -8.06 16.20 -17.50
N ASN A 21 -8.23 16.95 -18.60
CA ASN A 21 -9.49 17.60 -18.92
C ASN A 21 -10.57 16.58 -19.30
N GLU A 22 -10.20 15.51 -20.03
CA GLU A 22 -11.12 14.39 -20.35
C GLU A 22 -11.56 13.69 -19.06
N LEU A 23 -10.63 13.42 -18.13
CA LEU A 23 -10.95 12.82 -16.83
C LEU A 23 -11.92 13.70 -16.03
N ALA A 24 -11.66 15.01 -15.98
CA ALA A 24 -12.54 15.96 -15.29
C ALA A 24 -13.93 16.05 -15.92
N GLN A 25 -14.03 16.03 -17.26
CA GLN A 25 -15.31 16.04 -17.97
C GLN A 25 -16.12 14.76 -17.73
N ARG A 26 -15.44 13.61 -17.70
CA ARG A 26 -16.08 12.30 -17.58
C ARG A 26 -16.52 11.98 -16.15
N PHE A 27 -15.71 12.33 -15.17
CA PHE A 27 -15.90 11.94 -13.77
C PHE A 27 -16.24 13.11 -12.83
N GLY A 28 -16.18 14.36 -13.32
CA GLY A 28 -16.38 15.54 -12.51
C GLY A 28 -15.15 15.92 -11.69
N THR A 29 -15.28 17.01 -10.93
CA THR A 29 -14.29 17.53 -9.98
C THR A 29 -14.94 17.84 -8.63
N PRO A 30 -14.24 17.66 -7.48
CA PRO A 30 -12.85 17.21 -7.34
C PRO A 30 -12.66 15.73 -7.66
N LEU A 31 -11.50 15.36 -8.22
CA LEU A 31 -11.19 13.99 -8.65
C LEU A 31 -9.78 13.58 -8.22
N TYR A 32 -9.63 12.39 -7.64
CA TYR A 32 -8.35 11.72 -7.48
C TYR A 32 -8.16 10.74 -8.63
N ALA A 33 -7.10 10.93 -9.42
CA ALA A 33 -6.73 10.03 -10.50
C ALA A 33 -5.38 9.37 -10.18
N TYR A 34 -5.31 8.05 -10.34
CA TYR A 34 -4.11 7.26 -10.06
C TYR A 34 -3.60 6.59 -11.33
N ASP A 35 -2.33 6.83 -11.66
CA ASP A 35 -1.62 6.10 -12.70
C ASP A 35 -1.11 4.76 -12.14
N VAL A 36 -1.90 3.71 -12.36
CA VAL A 36 -1.56 2.35 -11.90
C VAL A 36 -0.29 1.83 -12.56
N GLY A 37 -0.01 2.23 -13.81
CA GLY A 37 1.22 1.88 -14.51
C GLY A 37 2.45 2.43 -13.81
N ALA A 38 2.43 3.72 -13.45
CA ALA A 38 3.51 4.37 -12.71
C ALA A 38 3.67 3.75 -11.30
N MET A 39 2.57 3.44 -10.62
CA MET A 39 2.60 2.79 -9.31
C MET A 39 3.27 1.41 -9.37
N ARG A 40 2.89 0.57 -10.34
CA ARG A 40 3.52 -0.73 -10.58
C ARG A 40 5.00 -0.60 -10.90
N GLN A 41 5.35 0.34 -11.78
CA GLN A 41 6.75 0.57 -12.13
C GLN A 41 7.58 0.96 -10.90
N GLN A 42 7.07 1.82 -10.04
CA GLN A 42 7.74 2.21 -8.80
C GLN A 42 7.98 1.01 -7.88
N MET A 43 6.99 0.12 -7.71
CA MET A 43 7.12 -1.10 -6.90
C MET A 43 8.22 -2.02 -7.48
N ARG A 44 8.24 -2.21 -8.80
CA ARG A 44 9.24 -3.02 -9.49
C ARG A 44 10.64 -2.42 -9.34
N ASP A 45 10.77 -1.10 -9.42
CA ASP A 45 12.05 -0.41 -9.28
C ASP A 45 12.64 -0.59 -7.87
N PHE A 46 11.81 -0.54 -6.82
CA PHE A 46 12.26 -0.87 -5.46
C PHE A 46 12.75 -2.30 -5.34
N ARG A 47 12.02 -3.27 -5.86
CA ARG A 47 12.39 -4.69 -5.81
C ARG A 47 13.67 -4.96 -6.59
N ARG A 48 13.77 -4.41 -7.80
CA ARG A 48 14.93 -4.61 -8.69
C ARG A 48 16.27 -4.30 -8.02
N VAL A 49 16.33 -3.25 -7.19
CA VAL A 49 17.57 -2.88 -6.48
C VAL A 49 18.10 -4.00 -5.58
N PHE A 50 17.21 -4.76 -4.95
CA PHE A 50 17.57 -5.90 -4.10
C PHE A 50 17.86 -7.15 -4.93
N GLU A 51 17.08 -7.39 -5.98
CA GLU A 51 17.21 -8.53 -6.89
C GLU A 51 18.58 -8.51 -7.60
N GLU A 52 18.98 -7.36 -8.13
CA GLU A 52 20.29 -7.17 -8.78
C GLU A 52 21.48 -7.44 -7.84
N ARG A 53 21.28 -7.32 -6.55
CA ARG A 53 22.30 -7.59 -5.52
C ARG A 53 22.17 -8.97 -4.87
N HIS A 54 21.24 -9.80 -5.33
CA HIS A 54 20.93 -11.12 -4.77
C HIS A 54 20.68 -11.10 -3.26
N LEU A 55 20.06 -10.03 -2.75
CA LEU A 55 19.73 -9.89 -1.35
C LEU A 55 18.35 -10.51 -1.07
N LYS A 56 18.20 -11.13 0.10
CA LYS A 56 16.88 -11.49 0.62
C LYS A 56 16.19 -10.22 1.08
N TYR A 57 14.96 -10.00 0.64
CA TYR A 57 14.22 -8.79 0.96
C TYR A 57 12.70 -9.06 1.06
N ALA A 58 12.01 -8.17 1.73
CA ALA A 58 10.59 -7.95 1.63
C ALA A 58 10.36 -6.43 1.55
N VAL A 59 9.66 -5.97 0.53
CA VAL A 59 9.29 -4.56 0.39
C VAL A 59 7.84 -4.41 0.76
N SER A 60 7.55 -3.61 1.80
CA SER A 60 6.19 -3.39 2.28
C SER A 60 5.64 -2.06 1.77
N TYR A 61 4.44 -2.10 1.23
CA TYR A 61 3.64 -0.93 0.93
C TYR A 61 2.95 -0.43 2.21
N ALA A 62 3.17 0.84 2.57
CA ALA A 62 2.51 1.46 3.72
C ALA A 62 1.06 1.78 3.38
N SER A 63 0.14 0.96 3.86
CA SER A 63 -1.28 1.01 3.47
C SER A 63 -1.99 2.31 3.84
N LYS A 64 -1.54 2.98 4.90
CA LYS A 64 -2.06 4.30 5.31
C LYS A 64 -2.01 5.37 4.21
N ALA A 65 -1.18 5.19 3.18
CA ALA A 65 -1.10 6.12 2.06
C ALA A 65 -2.34 6.03 1.16
N PHE A 66 -2.84 4.82 0.91
CA PHE A 66 -4.05 4.59 0.11
C PHE A 66 -4.55 3.14 0.33
N ALA A 67 -5.46 2.95 1.30
CA ALA A 67 -5.95 1.64 1.72
C ALA A 67 -7.25 1.27 1.00
N THR A 68 -7.17 0.88 -0.26
CA THR A 68 -8.30 0.37 -1.03
C THR A 68 -8.08 -1.06 -1.49
N ILE A 69 -9.17 -1.78 -1.76
CA ILE A 69 -9.11 -3.15 -2.31
C ILE A 69 -8.27 -3.17 -3.58
N ALA A 70 -8.53 -2.25 -4.53
CA ALA A 70 -7.80 -2.19 -5.80
C ALA A 70 -6.29 -1.97 -5.60
N MET A 71 -5.89 -1.11 -4.64
CA MET A 71 -4.49 -0.88 -4.33
C MET A 71 -3.82 -2.11 -3.75
N TYR A 72 -4.50 -2.84 -2.87
CA TYR A 72 -3.98 -4.07 -2.29
C TYR A 72 -3.86 -5.19 -3.32
N GLU A 73 -4.82 -5.29 -4.25
CA GLU A 73 -4.72 -6.21 -5.38
C GLU A 73 -3.50 -5.90 -6.27
N VAL A 74 -3.25 -4.61 -6.56
CA VAL A 74 -2.05 -4.17 -7.29
C VAL A 74 -0.78 -4.54 -6.52
N ALA A 75 -0.72 -4.27 -5.21
CA ALA A 75 0.44 -4.61 -4.38
C ALA A 75 0.70 -6.12 -4.36
N ALA A 76 -0.34 -6.94 -4.20
CA ALA A 76 -0.23 -8.39 -4.25
C ALA A 76 0.30 -8.90 -5.60
N GLN A 77 -0.23 -8.38 -6.71
CA GLN A 77 0.22 -8.74 -8.06
C GLN A 77 1.68 -8.39 -8.32
N GLU A 78 2.17 -7.33 -7.70
CA GLU A 78 3.59 -6.93 -7.79
C GLU A 78 4.47 -7.61 -6.72
N GLY A 79 3.94 -8.56 -5.93
CA GLY A 79 4.70 -9.30 -4.91
C GLY A 79 5.21 -8.42 -3.77
N MET A 80 4.46 -7.35 -3.45
CA MET A 80 4.73 -6.52 -2.29
C MET A 80 4.15 -7.16 -1.03
N HIS A 81 4.77 -6.91 0.11
CA HIS A 81 4.10 -7.00 1.40
C HIS A 81 3.28 -5.74 1.65
N ILE A 82 2.40 -5.75 2.66
CA ILE A 82 1.71 -4.53 3.12
C ILE A 82 1.89 -4.32 4.62
N ASP A 83 1.95 -3.05 5.00
CA ASP A 83 2.02 -2.62 6.37
C ASP A 83 0.71 -1.92 6.74
N VAL A 84 -0.10 -2.55 7.60
CA VAL A 84 -1.40 -2.09 8.03
C VAL A 84 -1.33 -1.54 9.46
N VAL A 85 -2.18 -0.57 9.79
CA VAL A 85 -2.16 0.13 11.08
C VAL A 85 -3.49 0.07 11.83
N SER A 86 -4.53 -0.53 11.25
CA SER A 86 -5.87 -0.63 11.84
C SER A 86 -6.61 -1.89 11.40
N GLY A 87 -7.63 -2.27 12.17
CA GLY A 87 -8.54 -3.37 11.82
C GLY A 87 -9.28 -3.14 10.50
N GLY A 88 -9.59 -1.88 10.16
CA GLY A 88 -10.18 -1.53 8.86
C GLY A 88 -9.26 -1.85 7.69
N GLU A 89 -7.96 -1.63 7.83
CA GLU A 89 -6.97 -1.98 6.82
C GLU A 89 -6.77 -3.50 6.74
N ILE A 90 -6.79 -4.24 7.87
CA ILE A 90 -6.79 -5.70 7.89
C ILE A 90 -8.02 -6.24 7.15
N TYR A 91 -9.20 -5.68 7.42
CA TYR A 91 -10.43 -6.07 6.74
C TYR A 91 -10.35 -5.81 5.23
N THR A 92 -9.78 -4.69 4.82
CA THR A 92 -9.54 -4.37 3.40
C THR A 92 -8.60 -5.39 2.75
N ALA A 93 -7.53 -5.81 3.44
CA ALA A 93 -6.61 -6.84 2.96
C ALA A 93 -7.33 -8.18 2.76
N LEU A 94 -8.16 -8.59 3.70
CA LEU A 94 -8.98 -9.79 3.59
C LEU A 94 -9.94 -9.74 2.39
N ARG A 95 -10.59 -8.59 2.17
CA ARG A 95 -11.49 -8.37 1.02
C ARG A 95 -10.76 -8.37 -0.32
N ALA A 96 -9.53 -7.88 -0.35
CA ALA A 96 -8.64 -7.94 -1.50
C ALA A 96 -8.04 -9.34 -1.72
N LYS A 97 -8.30 -10.30 -0.84
CA LYS A 97 -7.67 -11.63 -0.82
C LYS A 97 -6.14 -11.54 -0.81
N PHE A 98 -5.62 -10.54 -0.10
CA PHE A 98 -4.19 -10.37 0.07
C PHE A 98 -3.60 -11.56 0.84
N PRO A 99 -2.38 -12.05 0.50
CA PRO A 99 -1.73 -13.10 1.28
C PRO A 99 -1.45 -12.61 2.70
N MET A 100 -2.20 -13.08 3.70
CA MET A 100 -2.12 -12.56 5.06
C MET A 100 -0.76 -12.82 5.72
N ALA A 101 -0.01 -13.82 5.27
CA ALA A 101 1.36 -14.05 5.70
C ALA A 101 2.32 -12.90 5.34
N ASP A 102 1.98 -12.10 4.31
CA ASP A 102 2.77 -10.95 3.83
C ASP A 102 2.26 -9.62 4.40
N VAL A 103 1.37 -9.68 5.41
CA VAL A 103 0.83 -8.50 6.10
C VAL A 103 1.55 -8.28 7.43
N SER A 104 2.00 -7.04 7.66
CA SER A 104 2.54 -6.59 8.95
C SER A 104 1.55 -5.64 9.62
N PHE A 105 1.29 -5.81 10.92
CA PHE A 105 0.40 -4.95 11.69
C PHE A 105 1.16 -4.07 12.67
N ASN A 106 1.34 -2.79 12.33
CA ASN A 106 2.20 -1.83 13.02
C ASN A 106 1.47 -0.68 13.73
N GLY A 107 0.16 -0.77 13.93
CA GLY A 107 -0.63 0.25 14.64
C GLY A 107 -0.16 0.50 16.08
N ASN A 108 -0.22 1.75 16.54
CA ASN A 108 0.20 2.14 17.89
C ASN A 108 -0.82 1.82 18.97
N ASN A 109 -2.10 1.71 18.62
CA ASN A 109 -3.20 1.47 19.54
C ASN A 109 -4.08 0.35 18.98
N LYS A 110 -3.65 -0.89 19.21
CA LYS A 110 -4.32 -2.08 18.72
C LYS A 110 -5.33 -2.55 19.76
N SER A 111 -6.59 -2.70 19.39
CA SER A 111 -7.58 -3.31 20.28
C SER A 111 -7.42 -4.84 20.33
N VAL A 112 -8.02 -5.47 21.34
CA VAL A 112 -8.03 -6.94 21.47
C VAL A 112 -8.74 -7.56 20.25
N GLU A 113 -9.81 -6.95 19.78
CA GLU A 113 -10.57 -7.39 18.62
C GLU A 113 -9.75 -7.36 17.35
N GLU A 114 -8.97 -6.29 17.12
CA GLU A 114 -8.06 -6.17 15.97
C GLU A 114 -6.93 -7.21 16.02
N LEU A 115 -6.38 -7.46 17.21
CA LEU A 115 -5.37 -8.49 17.41
C LEU A 115 -5.93 -9.89 17.17
N THR A 116 -7.14 -10.16 17.68
CA THR A 116 -7.82 -11.42 17.44
C THR A 116 -8.06 -11.65 15.95
N MET A 117 -8.60 -10.64 15.26
CA MET A 117 -8.80 -10.68 13.81
C MET A 117 -7.49 -10.98 13.07
N ALA A 118 -6.39 -10.35 13.45
CA ALA A 118 -5.09 -10.56 12.83
C ALA A 118 -4.60 -12.00 13.00
N ILE A 119 -4.69 -12.54 14.23
CA ILE A 119 -4.23 -13.90 14.57
C ILE A 119 -5.09 -14.95 13.88
N GLU A 120 -6.41 -14.82 13.95
CA GLU A 120 -7.34 -15.78 13.36
C GLU A 120 -7.21 -15.87 11.83
N ASN A 121 -6.76 -14.81 11.18
CA ASN A 121 -6.55 -14.77 9.73
C ASN A 121 -5.09 -15.03 9.31
N GLY A 122 -4.22 -15.45 10.23
CA GLY A 122 -2.86 -15.86 9.91
C GLY A 122 -1.95 -14.73 9.45
N LEU A 123 -2.11 -13.53 10.03
CA LEU A 123 -1.26 -12.38 9.73
C LEU A 123 0.21 -12.69 10.04
N GLY A 124 1.12 -12.34 9.11
CA GLY A 124 2.50 -12.82 9.16
C GLY A 124 3.36 -12.19 10.25
N LEU A 125 3.20 -10.88 10.49
CA LEU A 125 4.01 -10.16 11.48
C LEU A 125 3.16 -9.13 12.21
N SER A 126 3.28 -9.10 13.54
CA SER A 126 2.78 -7.98 14.33
C SER A 126 3.85 -7.49 15.28
N LEU A 127 4.00 -6.17 15.40
CA LEU A 127 4.89 -5.55 16.37
C LEU A 127 4.35 -5.61 17.81
N ILE A 128 3.43 -6.51 18.12
CA ILE A 128 2.88 -6.73 19.47
C ILE A 128 4.01 -6.98 20.48
N HIS A 129 5.02 -7.74 20.08
CA HIS A 129 6.16 -8.09 20.94
C HIS A 129 7.19 -6.98 21.11
N ILE A 130 7.08 -5.89 20.31
CA ILE A 130 7.96 -4.72 20.40
C ILE A 130 7.30 -3.57 21.16
N SER A 131 6.00 -3.63 21.43
CA SER A 131 5.33 -2.74 22.37
C SER A 131 5.66 -3.18 23.80
N GLU A 132 6.89 -2.93 24.20
CA GLU A 132 7.36 -3.26 25.53
C GLU A 132 6.56 -2.55 26.63
N PRO A 133 6.29 -3.23 27.78
CA PRO A 133 5.73 -2.59 28.98
C PRO A 133 6.57 -1.43 29.51
N THR A 134 7.84 -1.31 29.10
CA THR A 134 8.77 -0.24 29.48
C THR A 134 8.41 1.11 28.88
N ARG A 135 7.65 1.21 27.80
CA ARG A 135 7.21 2.49 27.25
C ARG A 135 6.14 3.19 28.10
N LEU A 136 5.44 2.46 28.96
CA LEU A 136 4.49 3.02 29.94
C LEU A 136 5.15 3.65 31.17
N ARG A 137 6.47 3.58 31.31
CA ARG A 137 7.22 4.20 32.41
C ARG A 137 7.83 5.57 32.10
N CYS A 138 7.61 6.09 30.88
CA CYS A 138 8.14 7.38 30.43
C CYS A 138 7.05 8.43 30.18
N ILE A 139 5.92 8.35 30.91
CA ILE A 139 4.91 9.41 30.99
C ILE A 139 4.85 9.91 32.41
#